data_67d60f9653062f5fa4a6caa709a9a75e
#
_entry.id   67d60f9653062f5fa4a6caa709a9a75e
#
_cell.length_a   1.000
_cell.length_b   1.000
_cell.length_c   1.000
_cell.angle_alpha   90.00
_cell.angle_beta   90.00
_cell.angle_gamma   90.00
#
_symmetry.space_group_name_H-M   'P 1'
#
loop_
_entity.id
_entity.type
_entity.pdbx_description
1 polymer ?
#
loop_
_entity_poly.entity_id
_entity_poly.type
_entity_poly.pdbx_seq_one_letter_code
_entity_poly.pdbx_strand_id
1 'polypeptide(L)'
;MRLVRRQASALLLWAALFTSRGLFAQGILPPGDTVAAADQVKVALRPMELRYAQPQPILGPAPASIKALYVNAWAFGSSKLWQLVRLADETEINAFVVDVKDDTGCMLYPSAVPTAQEIGANACVRTKDARARLDTLVAHGIYPIARFVVAKDPLLAEHKPGWSVQHRDGGLWRDRIGMAWVDAYNDSVWIYAAQLAREAVKLGFQEVQFDYVRFPDEPRERLETAVFPARRPGQSQRDAVRAHITLLRDRLRPLGAPVTFDIFGLTASATGDLGIGQVWEDFIAVADVVLPMVYPSHYYRGAYGFARPNAEPYRVVRNALREALDRSRPRGSSAEIRPYLQAFTLGRRLPRYTPFEIREQIRAAEELGITSWVLWNPRSVYQRDSLRPKRRPSGPAQLSSGGE
;
A
#
# COMPACT_ATOMS: atom_id res chain seq x y z
N MET A 1 -22.10 -19.75 22.68
CA MET A 1 -20.70 -19.45 22.91
C MET A 1 -19.74 -20.47 22.26
N ARG A 2 -20.01 -20.94 21.04
CA ARG A 2 -19.16 -21.94 20.32
C ARG A 2 -18.99 -21.65 18.80
N LEU A 3 -19.22 -20.42 18.34
CA LEU A 3 -19.17 -20.07 16.89
C LEU A 3 -17.96 -19.20 16.47
N VAL A 4 -17.13 -18.75 17.41
CA VAL A 4 -16.05 -17.76 17.11
C VAL A 4 -14.71 -18.44 16.74
N ARG A 5 -14.55 -19.77 16.92
CA ARG A 5 -13.23 -20.42 16.79
C ARG A 5 -12.88 -21.00 15.41
N ARG A 6 -13.69 -20.80 14.35
CA ARG A 6 -13.41 -21.35 12.99
C ARG A 6 -13.07 -20.30 11.92
N GLN A 7 -12.81 -19.06 12.26
CA GLN A 7 -12.63 -17.98 11.28
C GLN A 7 -11.18 -17.72 10.84
N ALA A 8 -10.18 -18.38 11.41
CA ALA A 8 -8.77 -18.06 11.15
C ALA A 8 -8.13 -18.75 9.93
N SER A 9 -8.81 -19.68 9.25
CA SER A 9 -8.13 -20.52 8.24
C SER A 9 -8.46 -20.19 6.78
N ALA A 10 -9.15 -19.12 6.46
CA ALA A 10 -9.66 -18.85 5.10
C ALA A 10 -8.97 -17.74 4.32
N LEU A 11 -7.93 -17.09 4.86
CA LEU A 11 -7.21 -15.99 4.20
C LEU A 11 -6.08 -16.46 3.24
N LEU A 12 -6.16 -17.67 2.73
CA LEU A 12 -5.07 -18.44 2.09
C LEU A 12 -4.87 -18.19 0.59
N LEU A 13 -5.03 -16.99 0.01
CA LEU A 13 -4.99 -16.86 -1.45
C LEU A 13 -4.26 -15.64 -2.05
N TRP A 14 -3.20 -15.16 -1.39
CA TRP A 14 -2.53 -13.93 -1.89
C TRP A 14 -1.30 -14.10 -2.79
N ALA A 15 -0.80 -15.30 -3.06
CA ALA A 15 0.58 -15.42 -3.55
C ALA A 15 0.85 -16.39 -4.71
N ALA A 16 -0.09 -16.65 -5.57
CA ALA A 16 0.17 -17.58 -6.68
C ALA A 16 0.06 -16.90 -8.05
N LEU A 17 0.99 -16.02 -8.40
CA LEU A 17 1.18 -15.62 -9.81
C LEU A 17 2.45 -14.75 -9.96
N PHE A 18 3.64 -15.33 -9.88
CA PHE A 18 4.82 -14.88 -10.63
C PHE A 18 6.02 -15.77 -10.28
N THR A 19 6.26 -16.76 -11.13
CA THR A 19 7.56 -17.46 -11.17
C THR A 19 8.32 -16.97 -12.40
N SER A 20 9.37 -16.19 -12.18
CA SER A 20 10.49 -16.11 -13.12
C SER A 20 11.70 -16.74 -12.44
N ARG A 21 12.15 -17.87 -12.98
CA ARG A 21 13.36 -18.57 -12.55
C ARG A 21 14.59 -17.76 -12.98
N GLY A 22 15.41 -17.33 -12.02
CA GLY A 22 16.78 -16.91 -12.25
C GLY A 22 17.70 -17.86 -11.50
N LEU A 23 18.53 -18.61 -12.24
CA LEU A 23 19.62 -19.43 -11.70
C LEU A 23 20.68 -18.52 -11.11
N PHE A 24 21.09 -18.76 -9.86
CA PHE A 24 22.34 -18.25 -9.32
C PHE A 24 23.23 -19.39 -8.83
N ALA A 25 24.47 -19.35 -9.31
CA ALA A 25 25.52 -20.28 -9.01
C ALA A 25 26.05 -20.11 -7.57
N GLN A 26 26.36 -21.23 -6.94
CA GLN A 26 26.98 -21.32 -5.61
C GLN A 26 28.47 -20.99 -5.70
N GLY A 27 28.92 -20.04 -4.85
CA GLY A 27 30.33 -19.82 -4.54
C GLY A 27 30.61 -20.15 -3.07
N ILE A 28 31.44 -21.11 -2.82
CA ILE A 28 31.90 -21.60 -1.51
C ILE A 28 33.04 -20.72 -1.01
N LEU A 29 32.97 -20.23 0.24
CA LEU A 29 34.10 -19.66 0.99
C LEU A 29 34.31 -20.39 2.31
N PRO A 30 35.60 -20.55 2.78
CA PRO A 30 35.98 -21.36 3.90
C PRO A 30 35.86 -20.65 5.26
N PRO A 31 35.96 -21.40 6.38
CA PRO A 31 35.76 -20.88 7.74
C PRO A 31 37.06 -20.37 8.36
N GLY A 32 36.97 -19.33 9.18
CA GLY A 32 38.10 -18.83 9.97
C GLY A 32 37.71 -17.79 11.02
N ASP A 33 37.77 -18.22 12.25
CA ASP A 33 38.18 -17.56 13.49
C ASP A 33 37.26 -16.58 14.26
N THR A 34 36.96 -17.09 15.40
CA THR A 34 36.63 -16.68 16.78
C THR A 34 36.93 -15.22 17.24
N VAL A 35 35.85 -14.68 17.86
CA VAL A 35 35.76 -14.00 19.17
C VAL A 35 36.64 -12.79 19.48
N ALA A 36 36.00 -11.66 19.80
CA ALA A 36 36.28 -10.89 21.04
C ALA A 36 35.18 -9.83 21.31
N ALA A 37 34.68 -9.92 22.54
CA ALA A 37 34.26 -8.86 23.46
C ALA A 37 33.36 -7.70 22.99
N ALA A 38 32.21 -7.68 23.61
CA ALA A 38 31.27 -6.56 23.68
C ALA A 38 31.92 -5.34 24.35
N ASP A 39 32.04 -4.26 23.60
CA ASP A 39 32.18 -2.92 24.17
C ASP A 39 30.92 -2.12 23.88
N GLN A 40 30.21 -1.76 24.93
CA GLN A 40 29.02 -0.90 24.89
C GLN A 40 29.48 0.54 24.59
N VAL A 41 29.49 0.90 23.33
CA VAL A 41 29.59 2.30 22.92
C VAL A 41 28.18 2.88 22.93
N LYS A 42 27.81 3.59 23.99
CA LYS A 42 26.69 4.53 24.01
C LYS A 42 27.01 5.67 23.05
N VAL A 43 26.66 5.53 21.79
CA VAL A 43 26.64 6.65 20.87
C VAL A 43 25.41 7.49 21.20
N ALA A 44 25.66 8.63 21.86
CA ALA A 44 24.68 9.69 21.99
C ALA A 44 24.38 10.24 20.60
N LEU A 45 23.27 9.82 20.00
CA LEU A 45 22.73 10.39 18.77
C LEU A 45 22.30 11.84 19.09
N ARG A 46 23.19 12.80 18.84
CA ARG A 46 22.78 14.20 18.69
C ARG A 46 21.84 14.25 17.47
N PRO A 47 20.64 14.86 17.56
CA PRO A 47 19.81 15.09 16.39
C PRO A 47 20.60 16.02 15.45
N MET A 48 21.05 15.50 14.33
CA MET A 48 21.54 16.34 13.25
C MET A 48 20.32 17.01 12.64
N GLU A 49 20.00 18.21 13.09
CA GLU A 49 19.04 19.10 12.44
C GLU A 49 19.58 19.44 11.06
N LEU A 50 19.24 18.61 10.08
CA LEU A 50 19.35 19.00 8.68
C LEU A 50 18.34 20.14 8.47
N ARG A 51 18.85 21.40 8.45
CA ARG A 51 18.08 22.55 7.95
C ARG A 51 17.81 22.34 6.48
N TYR A 52 16.72 21.60 6.17
CA TYR A 52 16.18 21.55 4.82
C TYR A 52 15.46 22.86 4.55
N ALA A 53 15.86 23.57 3.49
CA ALA A 53 15.03 24.61 2.91
C ALA A 53 13.59 24.05 2.73
N GLN A 54 12.58 24.79 3.18
CA GLN A 54 11.18 24.43 3.00
C GLN A 54 10.95 24.08 1.53
N PRO A 55 10.52 22.88 1.18
CA PRO A 55 10.23 22.59 -0.21
C PRO A 55 9.10 23.52 -0.64
N GLN A 56 9.30 24.29 -1.70
CA GLN A 56 8.21 25.01 -2.34
C GLN A 56 7.14 23.97 -2.71
N PRO A 57 5.87 24.17 -2.37
CA PRO A 57 4.82 23.26 -2.77
C PRO A 57 4.73 23.25 -4.29
N ILE A 58 5.23 22.19 -4.92
CA ILE A 58 5.04 21.91 -6.36
C ILE A 58 3.57 21.46 -6.59
N LEU A 59 2.78 21.46 -5.53
CA LEU A 59 1.51 20.79 -5.42
C LEU A 59 0.39 21.76 -5.75
N GLY A 60 -0.30 21.49 -6.86
CA GLY A 60 -1.67 21.97 -7.03
C GLY A 60 -2.58 21.37 -5.95
N PRO A 61 -3.75 21.96 -5.69
CA PRO A 61 -4.70 21.40 -4.74
C PRO A 61 -5.08 19.98 -5.14
N ALA A 62 -5.17 19.06 -4.15
CA ALA A 62 -5.66 17.72 -4.40
C ALA A 62 -7.07 17.77 -5.03
N PRO A 63 -7.40 16.88 -5.97
CA PRO A 63 -8.76 16.77 -6.49
C PRO A 63 -9.75 16.53 -5.36
N ALA A 64 -10.93 17.16 -5.42
CA ALA A 64 -11.99 17.00 -4.42
C ALA A 64 -12.48 15.54 -4.32
N SER A 65 -12.27 14.74 -5.35
CA SER A 65 -12.56 13.31 -5.41
C SER A 65 -11.46 12.63 -6.20
N ILE A 66 -10.78 11.67 -5.61
CA ILE A 66 -9.68 10.93 -6.23
C ILE A 66 -10.19 9.63 -6.83
N LYS A 67 -10.07 9.51 -8.15
CA LYS A 67 -10.39 8.30 -8.92
C LYS A 67 -9.11 7.77 -9.53
N ALA A 68 -8.50 6.81 -8.84
CA ALA A 68 -7.14 6.41 -9.12
C ALA A 68 -7.01 5.05 -9.80
N LEU A 69 -5.94 4.90 -10.57
CA LEU A 69 -5.42 3.60 -11.02
C LEU A 69 -4.13 3.27 -10.26
N TYR A 70 -4.01 2.02 -9.83
CA TYR A 70 -2.74 1.50 -9.36
C TYR A 70 -1.80 1.26 -10.55
N VAL A 71 -0.56 1.74 -10.42
CA VAL A 71 0.48 1.66 -11.46
C VAL A 71 1.73 1.04 -10.83
N ASN A 72 2.01 -0.23 -11.16
CA ASN A 72 3.21 -0.88 -10.66
C ASN A 72 4.48 -0.21 -11.23
N ALA A 73 5.63 -0.43 -10.60
CA ALA A 73 6.91 0.19 -10.99
C ALA A 73 7.31 -0.10 -12.44
N TRP A 74 7.01 -1.30 -12.95
CA TRP A 74 7.28 -1.67 -14.36
C TRP A 74 6.42 -0.88 -15.35
N ALA A 75 5.13 -0.72 -15.04
CA ALA A 75 4.22 0.05 -15.89
C ALA A 75 4.64 1.53 -15.91
N PHE A 76 4.99 2.09 -14.73
CA PHE A 76 5.47 3.46 -14.64
C PHE A 76 6.77 3.67 -15.42
N GLY A 77 7.74 2.75 -15.35
CA GLY A 77 9.03 2.83 -16.03
C GLY A 77 9.01 2.56 -17.53
N SER A 78 7.88 2.17 -18.11
CA SER A 78 7.76 1.74 -19.51
C SER A 78 6.81 2.61 -20.33
N SER A 79 6.61 2.26 -21.62
CA SER A 79 5.61 2.86 -22.50
C SER A 79 4.15 2.62 -22.05
N LYS A 80 3.95 1.67 -21.13
CA LYS A 80 2.64 1.41 -20.52
C LYS A 80 2.09 2.62 -19.78
N LEU A 81 2.95 3.42 -19.16
CA LEU A 81 2.54 4.68 -18.51
C LEU A 81 1.74 5.57 -19.46
N TRP A 82 2.22 5.75 -20.70
CA TRP A 82 1.55 6.62 -21.67
C TRP A 82 0.20 6.08 -22.17
N GLN A 83 0.02 4.76 -22.13
CA GLN A 83 -1.30 4.16 -22.38
C GLN A 83 -2.28 4.48 -21.23
N LEU A 84 -1.79 4.47 -19.99
CA LEU A 84 -2.59 4.81 -18.81
C LEU A 84 -2.90 6.31 -18.76
N VAL A 85 -1.95 7.17 -19.16
CA VAL A 85 -2.19 8.62 -19.31
C VAL A 85 -3.31 8.88 -20.31
N ARG A 86 -3.25 8.27 -21.51
CA ARG A 86 -4.34 8.40 -22.49
C ARG A 86 -5.68 7.91 -21.95
N LEU A 87 -5.69 6.80 -21.19
CA LEU A 87 -6.90 6.32 -20.56
C LEU A 87 -7.46 7.35 -19.55
N ALA A 88 -6.60 8.02 -18.77
CA ALA A 88 -7.01 9.07 -17.85
C ALA A 88 -7.52 10.33 -18.58
N ASP A 89 -6.92 10.68 -19.72
CA ASP A 89 -7.38 11.80 -20.55
C ASP A 89 -8.80 11.59 -21.11
N GLU A 90 -9.17 10.33 -21.35
CA GLU A 90 -10.47 9.94 -21.91
C GLU A 90 -11.54 9.66 -20.86
N THR A 91 -11.16 9.48 -19.60
CA THR A 91 -12.05 8.96 -18.55
C THR A 91 -12.06 9.79 -17.28
N GLU A 92 -12.86 9.35 -16.31
CA GLU A 92 -12.99 9.97 -14.98
C GLU A 92 -11.74 9.82 -14.10
N ILE A 93 -10.69 9.14 -14.57
CA ILE A 93 -9.45 8.94 -13.82
C ILE A 93 -8.67 10.26 -13.72
N ASN A 94 -8.25 10.58 -12.50
CA ASN A 94 -7.52 11.81 -12.19
C ASN A 94 -6.34 11.60 -11.23
N ALA A 95 -5.98 10.34 -10.91
CA ALA A 95 -4.85 10.05 -10.05
C ALA A 95 -4.21 8.70 -10.41
N PHE A 96 -2.90 8.57 -10.12
CA PHE A 96 -2.19 7.31 -10.18
C PHE A 96 -1.51 7.01 -8.85
N VAL A 97 -1.75 5.80 -8.32
CA VAL A 97 -1.00 5.25 -7.19
C VAL A 97 0.15 4.44 -7.74
N VAL A 98 1.37 4.94 -7.55
CA VAL A 98 2.59 4.40 -8.17
C VAL A 98 3.44 3.70 -7.14
N ASP A 99 3.85 2.45 -7.41
CA ASP A 99 4.84 1.76 -6.56
C ASP A 99 6.20 2.45 -6.65
N VAL A 100 6.57 3.16 -5.59
CA VAL A 100 7.90 3.75 -5.42
C VAL A 100 8.86 2.74 -4.81
N LYS A 101 8.40 1.93 -3.86
CA LYS A 101 9.08 0.74 -3.37
C LYS A 101 8.08 -0.41 -3.33
N ASP A 102 8.32 -1.45 -4.11
CA ASP A 102 7.45 -2.63 -4.22
C ASP A 102 7.77 -3.70 -3.16
N ASP A 103 7.08 -4.84 -3.20
CA ASP A 103 7.25 -5.96 -2.27
C ASP A 103 8.51 -6.82 -2.51
N THR A 104 9.36 -6.42 -3.45
CA THR A 104 10.71 -6.97 -3.62
C THR A 104 11.77 -6.14 -2.90
N GLY A 105 11.44 -4.94 -2.42
CA GLY A 105 12.35 -3.98 -1.84
C GLY A 105 13.04 -3.06 -2.85
N CYS A 106 12.74 -3.23 -4.16
CA CYS A 106 13.32 -2.43 -5.24
C CYS A 106 12.73 -1.02 -5.29
N MET A 107 13.60 -0.04 -5.56
CA MET A 107 13.18 1.34 -5.78
C MET A 107 12.73 1.57 -7.24
N LEU A 108 11.74 2.43 -7.42
CA LEU A 108 11.28 2.88 -8.74
C LEU A 108 12.36 3.69 -9.46
N TYR A 109 13.03 4.58 -8.74
CA TYR A 109 14.07 5.52 -9.21
C TYR A 109 15.30 5.44 -8.30
N PRO A 110 16.47 5.94 -8.72
CA PRO A 110 17.66 5.98 -7.86
C PRO A 110 17.42 6.81 -6.61
N SER A 111 17.37 6.16 -5.45
CA SER A 111 17.20 6.82 -4.15
C SER A 111 18.54 7.29 -3.58
N ALA A 112 18.54 8.49 -2.99
CA ALA A 112 19.66 9.01 -2.24
C ALA A 112 19.62 8.66 -0.74
N VAL A 113 18.57 7.95 -0.29
CA VAL A 113 18.45 7.50 1.10
C VAL A 113 19.57 6.51 1.43
N PRO A 114 20.39 6.75 2.46
CA PRO A 114 21.57 5.92 2.74
C PRO A 114 21.25 4.43 2.89
N THR A 115 20.18 4.07 3.60
CA THR A 115 19.76 2.67 3.75
C THR A 115 19.39 2.02 2.40
N ALA A 116 18.72 2.76 1.49
CA ALA A 116 18.38 2.24 0.17
C ALA A 116 19.64 1.95 -0.67
N GLN A 117 20.67 2.80 -0.55
CA GLN A 117 21.96 2.60 -1.22
C GLN A 117 22.70 1.40 -0.61
N GLU A 118 22.76 1.33 0.71
CA GLU A 118 23.45 0.27 1.45
C GLU A 118 22.91 -1.12 1.14
N ILE A 119 21.58 -1.28 1.07
CA ILE A 119 20.94 -2.57 0.78
C ILE A 119 20.83 -2.87 -0.73
N GLY A 120 21.36 -2.01 -1.58
CA GLY A 120 21.31 -2.22 -3.03
C GLY A 120 19.91 -2.06 -3.66
N ALA A 121 18.98 -1.34 -3.02
CA ALA A 121 17.61 -1.13 -3.53
C ALA A 121 17.58 -0.41 -4.88
N ASN A 122 18.67 0.26 -5.25
CA ASN A 122 18.86 0.93 -6.53
C ASN A 122 19.33 -0.01 -7.67
N ALA A 123 19.67 -1.26 -7.40
CA ALA A 123 20.14 -2.18 -8.43
C ALA A 123 19.04 -2.57 -9.43
N CYS A 124 17.79 -2.44 -9.04
CA CYS A 124 16.62 -2.84 -9.84
C CYS A 124 15.71 -1.67 -10.24
N VAL A 125 16.23 -0.46 -10.30
CA VAL A 125 15.51 0.77 -10.70
C VAL A 125 14.79 0.60 -12.04
N ARG A 126 13.54 1.07 -12.10
CA ARG A 126 12.68 0.95 -13.29
C ARG A 126 12.70 2.19 -14.19
N THR A 127 13.07 3.34 -13.63
CA THR A 127 13.18 4.59 -14.41
C THR A 127 14.27 5.50 -13.84
N LYS A 128 14.95 6.23 -14.73
CA LYS A 128 15.92 7.26 -14.35
C LYS A 128 15.35 8.68 -14.51
N ASP A 129 14.21 8.81 -15.18
CA ASP A 129 13.53 10.06 -15.53
C ASP A 129 12.22 10.25 -14.74
N ALA A 130 12.16 9.73 -13.49
CA ALA A 130 10.93 9.76 -12.69
C ALA A 130 10.37 11.18 -12.54
N ARG A 131 11.20 12.20 -12.34
CA ARG A 131 10.76 13.60 -12.23
C ARG A 131 10.03 14.05 -13.50
N ALA A 132 10.60 13.85 -14.68
CA ALA A 132 9.98 14.25 -15.94
C ALA A 132 8.64 13.52 -16.17
N ARG A 133 8.54 12.25 -15.76
CA ARG A 133 7.29 11.49 -15.83
C ARG A 133 6.23 12.08 -14.89
N LEU A 134 6.61 12.45 -13.66
CA LEU A 134 5.69 13.10 -12.71
C LEU A 134 5.21 14.45 -13.25
N ASP A 135 6.12 15.27 -13.79
CA ASP A 135 5.77 16.56 -14.41
C ASP A 135 4.76 16.36 -15.56
N THR A 136 4.92 15.29 -16.37
CA THR A 136 3.96 14.93 -17.41
C THR A 136 2.60 14.52 -16.81
N LEU A 137 2.57 13.70 -15.75
CA LEU A 137 1.31 13.35 -15.07
C LEU A 137 0.57 14.61 -14.61
N VAL A 138 1.27 15.52 -13.94
CA VAL A 138 0.69 16.78 -13.46
C VAL A 138 0.17 17.64 -14.62
N ALA A 139 0.90 17.73 -15.74
CA ALA A 139 0.48 18.45 -16.93
C ALA A 139 -0.83 17.88 -17.55
N HIS A 140 -1.06 16.56 -17.39
CA HIS A 140 -2.31 15.90 -17.78
C HIS A 140 -3.41 15.96 -16.70
N GLY A 141 -3.18 16.68 -15.59
CA GLY A 141 -4.11 16.77 -14.46
C GLY A 141 -4.25 15.47 -13.67
N ILE A 142 -3.22 14.63 -13.69
CA ILE A 142 -3.16 13.36 -12.96
C ILE A 142 -2.38 13.56 -11.65
N TYR A 143 -3.05 13.32 -10.52
CA TYR A 143 -2.50 13.46 -9.17
C TYR A 143 -1.61 12.24 -8.84
N PRO A 144 -0.29 12.39 -8.64
CA PRO A 144 0.61 11.28 -8.39
C PRO A 144 0.71 10.95 -6.90
N ILE A 145 0.41 9.70 -6.54
CA ILE A 145 0.46 9.15 -5.18
C ILE A 145 1.62 8.15 -5.11
N ALA A 146 2.54 8.33 -4.16
CA ALA A 146 3.66 7.42 -3.94
C ALA A 146 3.28 6.28 -3.00
N ARG A 147 3.31 5.03 -3.48
CA ARG A 147 3.04 3.86 -2.64
C ARG A 147 4.34 3.16 -2.23
N PHE A 148 4.42 2.81 -0.95
CA PHE A 148 5.54 2.11 -0.32
C PHE A 148 5.06 0.84 0.36
N VAL A 149 5.61 -0.30 -0.03
CA VAL A 149 5.47 -1.56 0.72
C VAL A 149 6.45 -1.53 1.89
N VAL A 150 5.99 -1.69 3.14
CA VAL A 150 6.84 -1.52 4.32
C VAL A 150 7.35 -2.84 4.87
N ALA A 151 6.52 -3.64 5.53
CA ALA A 151 6.99 -4.80 6.29
C ALA A 151 7.39 -6.01 5.43
N LYS A 152 6.88 -6.11 4.20
CA LYS A 152 7.29 -7.15 3.25
C LYS A 152 8.42 -6.62 2.36
N ASP A 153 9.65 -6.74 2.84
CA ASP A 153 10.85 -6.22 2.17
C ASP A 153 11.99 -7.24 2.29
N PRO A 154 12.06 -8.22 1.38
CA PRO A 154 13.10 -9.25 1.42
C PRO A 154 14.50 -8.69 1.22
N LEU A 155 14.65 -7.61 0.45
CA LEU A 155 15.94 -6.99 0.21
C LEU A 155 16.50 -6.36 1.49
N LEU A 156 15.67 -5.58 2.20
CA LEU A 156 16.04 -5.01 3.49
C LEU A 156 16.30 -6.13 4.51
N ALA A 157 15.45 -7.17 4.51
CA ALA A 157 15.58 -8.29 5.44
C ALA A 157 16.91 -9.05 5.27
N GLU A 158 17.33 -9.28 4.03
CA GLU A 158 18.58 -9.99 3.73
C GLU A 158 19.82 -9.17 4.07
N HIS A 159 19.79 -7.84 3.89
CA HIS A 159 20.91 -6.95 4.18
C HIS A 159 20.94 -6.45 5.63
N LYS A 160 19.82 -6.46 6.33
CA LYS A 160 19.67 -6.07 7.73
C LYS A 160 18.99 -7.17 8.56
N PRO A 161 19.64 -8.35 8.75
CA PRO A 161 19.04 -9.44 9.50
C PRO A 161 18.59 -9.04 10.91
N GLY A 162 19.30 -8.12 11.58
CA GLY A 162 18.92 -7.60 12.89
C GLY A 162 17.63 -6.74 12.92
N TRP A 163 17.11 -6.35 11.74
CA TRP A 163 15.84 -5.63 11.62
C TRP A 163 14.70 -6.56 11.14
N SER A 164 14.92 -7.85 11.10
CA SER A 164 14.09 -8.77 10.34
C SER A 164 13.53 -9.90 11.18
N VAL A 165 12.42 -10.47 10.74
CA VAL A 165 11.82 -11.63 11.37
C VAL A 165 12.79 -12.82 11.23
N GLN A 166 13.10 -13.45 12.35
CA GLN A 166 14.00 -14.60 12.44
C GLN A 166 13.22 -15.91 12.51
N HIS A 167 13.78 -16.97 12.00
CA HIS A 167 13.25 -18.30 12.22
C HIS A 167 13.78 -18.83 13.57
N ARG A 168 12.95 -19.50 14.36
CA ARG A 168 13.35 -20.00 15.68
C ARG A 168 14.55 -20.95 15.66
N ASP A 169 14.77 -21.64 14.54
CA ASP A 169 15.89 -22.56 14.35
C ASP A 169 17.12 -21.87 13.70
N GLY A 170 17.07 -20.54 13.58
CA GLY A 170 18.12 -19.70 12.99
C GLY A 170 17.85 -19.25 11.56
N GLY A 171 18.48 -18.11 11.19
CA GLY A 171 18.30 -17.47 9.89
C GLY A 171 17.00 -16.68 9.75
N LEU A 172 16.77 -16.12 8.56
CA LEU A 172 15.58 -15.32 8.28
C LEU A 172 14.33 -16.20 8.16
N TRP A 173 13.26 -15.74 8.79
CA TRP A 173 11.95 -16.33 8.58
C TRP A 173 11.40 -15.93 7.19
N ARG A 174 10.74 -16.87 6.51
CA ARG A 174 10.17 -16.64 5.19
C ARG A 174 8.71 -17.08 5.16
N ASP A 175 7.90 -16.31 4.44
CA ASP A 175 6.50 -16.66 4.20
C ASP A 175 6.35 -17.89 3.28
N ARG A 176 5.10 -18.31 3.00
CA ARG A 176 4.80 -19.52 2.19
C ARG A 176 5.32 -19.45 0.75
N ILE A 177 5.65 -18.26 0.25
CA ILE A 177 6.22 -18.06 -1.08
C ILE A 177 7.73 -17.80 -1.05
N GLY A 178 8.35 -17.95 0.12
CA GLY A 178 9.79 -17.82 0.30
C GLY A 178 10.30 -16.39 0.49
N MET A 179 9.42 -15.40 0.67
CA MET A 179 9.81 -14.00 0.87
C MET A 179 10.15 -13.74 2.33
N ALA A 180 11.28 -13.11 2.59
CA ALA A 180 11.65 -12.64 3.91
C ALA A 180 10.88 -11.36 4.29
N TRP A 181 10.66 -11.17 5.59
CA TRP A 181 9.95 -10.02 6.14
C TRP A 181 10.81 -9.28 7.15
N VAL A 182 10.69 -7.98 7.19
CA VAL A 182 11.29 -7.18 8.26
C VAL A 182 10.41 -7.23 9.51
N ASP A 183 11.04 -7.03 10.68
CA ASP A 183 10.36 -7.04 11.98
C ASP A 183 9.55 -5.75 12.14
N ALA A 184 8.22 -5.88 12.07
CA ALA A 184 7.32 -4.74 12.20
C ALA A 184 7.32 -4.11 13.62
N TYR A 185 8.00 -4.69 14.62
CA TYR A 185 8.27 -4.04 15.91
C TYR A 185 9.49 -3.11 15.87
N ASN A 186 10.31 -3.16 14.81
CA ASN A 186 11.57 -2.41 14.74
C ASN A 186 11.36 -0.99 14.21
N ASP A 187 11.57 0.02 15.04
CA ASP A 187 11.40 1.43 14.70
C ASP A 187 12.24 1.86 13.47
N SER A 188 13.42 1.24 13.24
CA SER A 188 14.30 1.59 12.11
C SER A 188 13.67 1.31 10.75
N VAL A 189 12.82 0.27 10.64
CA VAL A 189 12.08 -0.05 9.42
C VAL A 189 11.15 1.11 9.02
N TRP A 190 10.45 1.67 9.99
CA TRP A 190 9.50 2.76 9.80
C TRP A 190 10.18 4.10 9.55
N ILE A 191 11.33 4.32 10.21
CA ILE A 191 12.18 5.48 9.96
C ILE A 191 12.70 5.46 8.51
N TYR A 192 13.14 4.30 8.01
CA TYR A 192 13.54 4.11 6.63
C TYR A 192 12.39 4.40 5.66
N ALA A 193 11.20 3.86 5.91
CA ALA A 193 10.00 4.14 5.10
C ALA A 193 9.67 5.65 5.07
N ALA A 194 9.76 6.35 6.20
CA ALA A 194 9.56 7.80 6.27
C ALA A 194 10.62 8.60 5.48
N GLN A 195 11.87 8.14 5.46
CA GLN A 195 12.93 8.78 4.67
C GLN A 195 12.66 8.66 3.17
N LEU A 196 12.26 7.48 2.70
CA LEU A 196 11.87 7.25 1.30
C LEU A 196 10.66 8.09 0.90
N ALA A 197 9.63 8.14 1.75
CA ALA A 197 8.45 8.96 1.51
C ALA A 197 8.77 10.46 1.43
N ARG A 198 9.65 10.95 2.29
CA ARG A 198 10.16 12.33 2.24
C ARG A 198 10.87 12.63 0.92
N GLU A 199 11.68 11.70 0.43
CA GLU A 199 12.37 11.82 -0.85
C GLU A 199 11.36 11.87 -2.01
N ALA A 200 10.34 11.00 -2.01
CA ALA A 200 9.31 10.97 -3.04
C ALA A 200 8.50 12.27 -3.12
N VAL A 201 8.13 12.86 -1.98
CA VAL A 201 7.44 14.16 -1.95
C VAL A 201 8.33 15.25 -2.55
N LYS A 202 9.62 15.27 -2.23
CA LYS A 202 10.57 16.21 -2.83
C LYS A 202 10.74 16.00 -4.34
N LEU A 203 10.60 14.76 -4.80
CA LEU A 203 10.65 14.43 -6.22
C LEU A 203 9.42 14.91 -6.99
N GLY A 204 8.26 15.13 -6.32
CA GLY A 204 7.05 15.65 -6.95
C GLY A 204 5.79 14.79 -6.74
N PHE A 205 5.86 13.73 -5.96
CA PHE A 205 4.64 13.03 -5.51
C PHE A 205 3.85 13.92 -4.54
N GLN A 206 2.54 13.85 -4.62
CA GLN A 206 1.63 14.77 -3.91
C GLN A 206 0.96 14.15 -2.69
N GLU A 207 1.03 12.83 -2.56
CA GLU A 207 0.50 12.05 -1.46
C GLU A 207 1.41 10.85 -1.21
N VAL A 208 1.52 10.40 0.03
CA VAL A 208 2.27 9.19 0.40
C VAL A 208 1.33 8.14 0.96
N GLN A 209 1.46 6.94 0.45
CA GLN A 209 0.62 5.80 0.77
C GLN A 209 1.48 4.62 1.21
N PHE A 210 1.18 4.06 2.38
CA PHE A 210 1.92 2.94 2.94
C PHE A 210 1.07 1.68 2.93
N ASP A 211 1.63 0.63 2.34
CA ASP A 211 1.06 -0.72 2.37
C ASP A 211 1.95 -1.66 3.17
N TYR A 212 1.42 -2.82 3.52
CA TYR A 212 2.06 -3.78 4.42
C TYR A 212 2.46 -3.17 5.77
N VAL A 213 1.62 -2.26 6.27
CA VAL A 213 1.68 -1.70 7.62
C VAL A 213 1.04 -2.71 8.58
N ARG A 214 1.70 -3.85 8.73
CA ARG A 214 1.16 -5.03 9.39
C ARG A 214 2.19 -6.13 9.59
N PHE A 215 1.84 -7.12 10.40
CA PHE A 215 2.56 -8.38 10.53
C PHE A 215 2.21 -9.36 9.41
N PRO A 216 3.03 -10.43 9.21
CA PRO A 216 2.73 -11.47 8.24
C PRO A 216 1.37 -12.14 8.48
N ASP A 217 0.62 -12.36 7.39
CA ASP A 217 -0.65 -13.10 7.38
C ASP A 217 -0.38 -14.51 6.86
N GLU A 218 -0.03 -15.40 7.76
CA GLU A 218 0.33 -16.79 7.46
C GLU A 218 -0.39 -17.76 8.39
N PRO A 219 -0.50 -19.05 8.04
CA PRO A 219 -1.03 -20.06 8.94
C PRO A 219 -0.30 -20.08 10.29
N ARG A 220 -1.05 -20.40 11.35
CA ARG A 220 -0.54 -20.40 12.72
C ARG A 220 0.74 -21.22 12.88
N GLU A 221 0.79 -22.39 12.27
CA GLU A 221 1.91 -23.31 12.33
C GLU A 221 3.21 -22.67 11.80
N ARG A 222 3.08 -21.81 10.78
CA ARG A 222 4.20 -21.05 10.23
C ARG A 222 4.56 -19.86 11.12
N LEU A 223 3.57 -19.14 11.63
CA LEU A 223 3.80 -17.99 12.54
C LEU A 223 4.43 -18.42 13.87
N GLU A 224 4.18 -19.63 14.36
CA GLU A 224 4.82 -20.19 15.56
C GLU A 224 6.35 -20.39 15.41
N THR A 225 6.86 -20.41 14.17
CA THR A 225 8.32 -20.44 13.92
C THR A 225 8.93 -19.05 13.79
N ALA A 226 8.13 -17.99 13.75
CA ALA A 226 8.59 -16.62 13.59
C ALA A 226 9.00 -16.01 14.95
N VAL A 227 10.19 -15.44 15.00
CA VAL A 227 10.72 -14.69 16.14
C VAL A 227 10.87 -13.24 15.72
N PHE A 228 10.39 -12.34 16.56
CA PHE A 228 10.44 -10.90 16.35
C PHE A 228 11.43 -10.29 17.37
N PRO A 229 12.70 -10.08 16.98
CA PRO A 229 13.74 -9.67 17.93
C PRO A 229 13.50 -8.29 18.58
N ALA A 230 12.83 -7.39 17.85
CA ALA A 230 12.55 -6.03 18.34
C ALA A 230 11.30 -5.94 19.24
N ARG A 231 10.57 -7.05 19.42
CA ARG A 231 9.37 -7.07 20.27
C ARG A 231 9.71 -6.83 21.74
N ARG A 232 9.10 -5.82 22.34
CA ARG A 232 9.24 -5.53 23.77
C ARG A 232 8.35 -6.45 24.62
N PRO A 233 8.73 -6.76 25.85
CA PRO A 233 7.86 -7.53 26.76
C PRO A 233 6.47 -6.91 26.87
N GLY A 234 5.42 -7.72 26.69
CA GLY A 234 4.03 -7.29 26.77
C GLY A 234 3.52 -6.49 25.57
N GLN A 235 4.34 -6.15 24.59
CA GLN A 235 3.93 -5.40 23.42
C GLN A 235 3.08 -6.27 22.48
N SER A 236 1.85 -5.81 22.15
CA SER A 236 1.01 -6.44 21.16
C SER A 236 1.36 -5.98 19.73
N GLN A 237 0.92 -6.75 18.73
CA GLN A 237 1.04 -6.35 17.32
C GLN A 237 0.27 -5.05 17.04
N ARG A 238 -0.92 -4.89 17.61
CA ARG A 238 -1.72 -3.68 17.53
C ARG A 238 -0.97 -2.46 18.07
N ASP A 239 -0.32 -2.59 19.26
CA ASP A 239 0.42 -1.47 19.85
C ASP A 239 1.57 -1.01 18.96
N ALA A 240 2.29 -1.96 18.36
CA ALA A 240 3.36 -1.67 17.43
C ALA A 240 2.84 -0.96 16.19
N VAL A 241 1.82 -1.50 15.52
CA VAL A 241 1.25 -0.88 14.32
C VAL A 241 0.74 0.53 14.63
N ARG A 242 -0.02 0.72 15.73
CA ARG A 242 -0.52 2.04 16.13
C ARG A 242 0.60 3.04 16.38
N ALA A 243 1.67 2.63 17.06
CA ALA A 243 2.84 3.48 17.31
C ALA A 243 3.51 3.89 15.98
N HIS A 244 3.64 2.96 15.04
CA HIS A 244 4.36 3.19 13.79
C HIS A 244 3.58 4.02 12.78
N ILE A 245 2.25 3.86 12.66
CA ILE A 245 1.44 4.77 11.83
C ILE A 245 1.48 6.20 12.37
N THR A 246 1.51 6.34 13.70
CA THR A 246 1.69 7.66 14.36
C THR A 246 3.08 8.23 14.05
N LEU A 247 4.14 7.42 14.15
CA LEU A 247 5.51 7.81 13.80
C LEU A 247 5.60 8.30 12.35
N LEU A 248 5.01 7.56 11.40
CA LEU A 248 5.00 7.94 9.99
C LEU A 248 4.29 9.28 9.79
N ARG A 249 3.08 9.45 10.34
CA ARG A 249 2.34 10.72 10.25
C ARG A 249 3.16 11.88 10.82
N ASP A 250 3.71 11.74 12.03
CA ASP A 250 4.41 12.82 12.72
C ASP A 250 5.69 13.23 11.98
N ARG A 251 6.40 12.26 11.39
CA ARG A 251 7.61 12.53 10.58
C ARG A 251 7.32 13.17 9.23
N LEU A 252 6.14 12.93 8.66
CA LEU A 252 5.78 13.40 7.32
C LEU A 252 4.88 14.63 7.34
N ARG A 253 4.17 14.90 8.45
CA ARG A 253 3.33 16.08 8.63
C ARG A 253 3.97 17.40 8.19
N PRO A 254 5.27 17.67 8.47
CA PRO A 254 5.91 18.91 8.05
C PRO A 254 6.02 19.09 6.53
N LEU A 255 5.78 18.04 5.74
CA LEU A 255 5.83 18.11 4.28
C LEU A 255 4.53 18.62 3.66
N GLY A 256 3.43 18.63 4.42
CA GLY A 256 2.11 19.04 3.94
C GLY A 256 1.45 18.04 2.97
N ALA A 257 2.10 16.91 2.67
CA ALA A 257 1.50 15.86 1.84
C ALA A 257 0.64 14.93 2.71
N PRO A 258 -0.56 14.51 2.23
CA PRO A 258 -1.37 13.53 2.94
C PRO A 258 -0.64 12.22 3.19
N VAL A 259 -0.82 11.66 4.40
CA VAL A 259 -0.27 10.36 4.82
C VAL A 259 -1.39 9.34 4.90
N THR A 260 -1.31 8.31 4.07
CA THR A 260 -2.41 7.39 3.83
C THR A 260 -1.97 5.94 3.99
N PHE A 261 -2.91 5.04 4.30
CA PHE A 261 -2.57 3.65 4.65
C PHE A 261 -3.53 2.66 3.98
N ASP A 262 -2.92 1.65 3.35
CA ASP A 262 -3.62 0.47 2.84
C ASP A 262 -3.86 -0.52 3.99
N ILE A 263 -5.09 -0.97 4.14
CA ILE A 263 -5.47 -1.92 5.16
C ILE A 263 -6.32 -3.06 4.58
N PHE A 264 -6.32 -4.20 5.24
CA PHE A 264 -7.20 -5.29 4.83
C PHE A 264 -8.67 -4.85 4.86
N GLY A 265 -9.42 -5.20 3.81
CA GLY A 265 -10.85 -4.89 3.75
C GLY A 265 -11.65 -5.45 4.92
N LEU A 266 -11.25 -6.63 5.45
CA LEU A 266 -11.84 -7.24 6.63
C LEU A 266 -11.62 -6.43 7.92
N THR A 267 -10.65 -5.52 7.97
CA THR A 267 -10.41 -4.65 9.13
C THR A 267 -11.64 -3.80 9.45
N ALA A 268 -12.40 -3.38 8.42
CA ALA A 268 -13.64 -2.63 8.59
C ALA A 268 -14.72 -3.41 9.37
N SER A 269 -14.71 -4.76 9.27
CA SER A 269 -15.71 -5.64 9.86
C SER A 269 -15.22 -6.36 11.13
N ALA A 270 -13.91 -6.50 11.29
CA ALA A 270 -13.31 -7.24 12.39
C ALA A 270 -13.37 -6.45 13.71
N THR A 271 -13.62 -7.16 14.81
CA THR A 271 -13.56 -6.59 16.18
C THR A 271 -12.17 -6.61 16.80
N GLY A 272 -11.22 -7.38 16.21
CA GLY A 272 -9.83 -7.51 16.64
C GLY A 272 -8.87 -7.05 15.54
N ASP A 273 -7.58 -7.31 15.76
CA ASP A 273 -6.48 -6.89 14.89
C ASP A 273 -6.16 -7.86 13.75
N LEU A 274 -7.04 -8.84 13.50
CA LEU A 274 -6.88 -9.91 12.49
C LEU A 274 -5.60 -10.76 12.65
N GLY A 275 -4.91 -10.66 13.78
CA GLY A 275 -3.60 -11.31 13.99
C GLY A 275 -2.46 -10.67 13.18
N ILE A 276 -2.68 -9.48 12.65
CA ILE A 276 -1.71 -8.71 11.86
C ILE A 276 -1.47 -7.29 12.38
N GLY A 277 -2.08 -6.93 13.49
CA GLY A 277 -1.93 -5.63 14.15
C GLY A 277 -2.83 -4.52 13.59
N GLN A 278 -3.69 -4.79 12.59
CA GLN A 278 -4.56 -3.77 11.99
C GLN A 278 -5.90 -3.68 12.70
N VAL A 279 -6.22 -2.53 13.27
CA VAL A 279 -7.51 -2.20 13.89
C VAL A 279 -8.05 -0.93 13.25
N TRP A 280 -9.28 -0.96 12.76
CA TRP A 280 -9.93 0.15 12.03
C TRP A 280 -9.80 1.47 12.76
N GLU A 281 -10.12 1.48 14.05
CA GLU A 281 -10.13 2.68 14.89
C GLU A 281 -8.77 3.34 15.04
N ASP A 282 -7.70 2.54 15.05
CA ASP A 282 -6.34 3.06 15.18
C ASP A 282 -5.93 3.82 13.89
N PHE A 283 -6.33 3.29 12.72
CA PHE A 283 -6.03 3.95 11.44
C PHE A 283 -6.83 5.22 11.21
N ILE A 284 -8.15 5.20 11.45
CA ILE A 284 -8.99 6.40 11.26
C ILE A 284 -8.68 7.53 12.24
N ALA A 285 -7.98 7.24 13.35
CA ALA A 285 -7.53 8.25 14.31
C ALA A 285 -6.23 8.95 13.89
N VAL A 286 -5.48 8.36 12.96
CA VAL A 286 -4.13 8.80 12.62
C VAL A 286 -4.02 9.24 11.15
N ALA A 287 -4.63 8.52 10.23
CA ALA A 287 -4.51 8.71 8.79
C ALA A 287 -5.26 9.96 8.30
N ASP A 288 -4.75 10.58 7.23
CA ASP A 288 -5.55 11.51 6.42
C ASP A 288 -6.53 10.74 5.53
N VAL A 289 -6.11 9.57 5.00
CA VAL A 289 -6.96 8.67 4.22
C VAL A 289 -6.68 7.22 4.61
N VAL A 290 -7.75 6.44 4.78
CA VAL A 290 -7.68 4.99 4.98
C VAL A 290 -8.19 4.27 3.74
N LEU A 291 -7.40 3.33 3.22
CA LEU A 291 -7.68 2.64 1.97
C LEU A 291 -7.97 1.13 2.24
N PRO A 292 -9.22 0.77 2.60
CA PRO A 292 -9.57 -0.63 2.77
C PRO A 292 -9.55 -1.37 1.43
N MET A 293 -8.82 -2.49 1.37
CA MET A 293 -8.72 -3.37 0.20
C MET A 293 -9.95 -4.30 0.13
N VAL A 294 -11.09 -3.78 -0.31
CA VAL A 294 -12.38 -4.49 -0.30
C VAL A 294 -12.56 -5.38 -1.54
N TYR A 295 -11.58 -6.22 -1.83
CA TYR A 295 -11.62 -7.12 -2.98
C TYR A 295 -12.56 -8.30 -2.72
N PRO A 296 -13.69 -8.48 -3.46
CA PRO A 296 -14.63 -9.56 -3.20
C PRO A 296 -14.03 -10.97 -3.23
N SER A 297 -12.97 -11.16 -4.04
CA SER A 297 -12.25 -12.44 -4.11
C SER A 297 -11.45 -12.81 -2.85
N HIS A 298 -11.24 -11.86 -1.93
CA HIS A 298 -10.46 -12.02 -0.71
C HIS A 298 -11.33 -12.25 0.53
N TYR A 299 -12.64 -12.20 0.38
CA TYR A 299 -13.58 -12.55 1.44
C TYR A 299 -13.80 -14.06 1.48
N TYR A 300 -13.84 -14.63 2.68
CA TYR A 300 -14.03 -16.06 2.91
C TYR A 300 -15.47 -16.49 2.54
N ARG A 301 -15.62 -17.76 2.23
CA ARG A 301 -16.94 -18.35 1.98
C ARG A 301 -17.84 -18.17 3.21
N GLY A 302 -18.99 -17.57 3.04
CA GLY A 302 -19.93 -17.25 4.11
C GLY A 302 -19.83 -15.80 4.60
N ALA A 303 -18.82 -15.03 4.18
CA ALA A 303 -18.76 -13.61 4.50
C ALA A 303 -20.03 -12.91 4.02
N TYR A 304 -20.64 -12.11 4.91
CA TYR A 304 -21.92 -11.44 4.67
C TYR A 304 -23.07 -12.39 4.26
N GLY A 305 -22.97 -13.68 4.59
CA GLY A 305 -23.94 -14.70 4.20
C GLY A 305 -23.79 -15.25 2.77
N PHE A 306 -22.77 -14.82 2.02
CA PHE A 306 -22.59 -15.23 0.62
C PHE A 306 -21.79 -16.54 0.50
N ALA A 307 -22.35 -17.53 -0.18
CA ALA A 307 -21.64 -18.77 -0.50
C ALA A 307 -20.40 -18.53 -1.39
N ARG A 308 -20.43 -17.50 -2.25
CA ARG A 308 -19.34 -17.09 -3.14
C ARG A 308 -19.21 -15.56 -3.17
N PRO A 309 -18.54 -14.93 -2.19
CA PRO A 309 -18.41 -13.47 -2.13
C PRO A 309 -17.85 -12.85 -3.41
N ASN A 310 -16.92 -13.53 -4.09
CA ASN A 310 -16.38 -13.08 -5.37
C ASN A 310 -17.43 -12.90 -6.49
N ALA A 311 -18.59 -13.54 -6.37
CA ALA A 311 -19.71 -13.40 -7.31
C ALA A 311 -20.69 -12.27 -6.93
N GLU A 312 -20.43 -11.58 -5.83
CA GLU A 312 -21.32 -10.55 -5.27
C GLU A 312 -20.58 -9.20 -5.11
N PRO A 313 -19.95 -8.66 -6.19
CA PRO A 313 -19.03 -7.51 -6.07
C PRO A 313 -19.70 -6.28 -5.44
N TYR A 314 -20.91 -5.94 -5.88
CA TYR A 314 -21.67 -4.82 -5.30
C TYR A 314 -21.96 -5.02 -3.81
N ARG A 315 -22.51 -6.20 -3.45
CA ARG A 315 -23.00 -6.44 -2.09
C ARG A 315 -21.86 -6.55 -1.09
N VAL A 316 -20.74 -7.18 -1.46
CA VAL A 316 -19.55 -7.30 -0.61
C VAL A 316 -18.95 -5.93 -0.35
N VAL A 317 -18.71 -5.14 -1.41
CA VAL A 317 -18.13 -3.79 -1.28
C VAL A 317 -19.07 -2.89 -0.48
N ARG A 318 -20.38 -2.90 -0.77
CA ARG A 318 -21.34 -2.07 -0.06
C ARG A 318 -21.41 -2.40 1.43
N ASN A 319 -21.40 -3.68 1.81
CA ASN A 319 -21.44 -4.09 3.21
C ASN A 319 -20.16 -3.67 3.95
N ALA A 320 -18.99 -3.95 3.37
CA ALA A 320 -17.70 -3.57 3.97
C ALA A 320 -17.56 -2.06 4.18
N LEU A 321 -17.95 -1.27 3.18
CA LEU A 321 -17.86 0.19 3.27
C LEU A 321 -18.92 0.78 4.22
N ARG A 322 -20.11 0.18 4.33
CA ARG A 322 -21.10 0.60 5.32
C ARG A 322 -20.57 0.37 6.73
N GLU A 323 -20.02 -0.82 7.03
CA GLU A 323 -19.41 -1.10 8.33
C GLU A 323 -18.26 -0.14 8.64
N ALA A 324 -17.41 0.18 7.63
CA ALA A 324 -16.37 1.20 7.76
C ALA A 324 -16.95 2.57 8.17
N LEU A 325 -18.01 3.03 7.50
CA LEU A 325 -18.67 4.31 7.81
C LEU A 325 -19.34 4.28 9.19
N ASP A 326 -20.04 3.19 9.53
CA ASP A 326 -20.74 3.05 10.81
C ASP A 326 -19.77 3.04 12.00
N ARG A 327 -18.54 2.53 11.80
CA ARG A 327 -17.47 2.57 12.81
C ARG A 327 -16.75 3.91 12.90
N SER A 328 -16.70 4.67 11.80
CA SER A 328 -15.99 5.96 11.74
C SER A 328 -16.82 7.12 12.29
N ARG A 329 -18.11 7.19 11.95
CA ARG A 329 -19.02 8.30 12.33
C ARG A 329 -19.08 8.57 13.84
N PRO A 330 -19.28 7.58 14.72
CA PRO A 330 -19.37 7.82 16.16
C PRO A 330 -18.10 8.37 16.78
N ARG A 331 -16.97 8.25 16.08
CA ARG A 331 -15.64 8.68 16.54
C ARG A 331 -15.26 10.07 16.04
N GLY A 332 -16.11 10.71 15.22
CA GLY A 332 -15.84 12.02 14.65
C GLY A 332 -14.56 12.05 13.81
N SER A 333 -14.18 10.92 13.20
CA SER A 333 -12.97 10.85 12.38
C SER A 333 -13.11 11.75 11.14
N SER A 334 -12.04 12.49 10.85
CA SER A 334 -11.88 13.28 9.61
C SER A 334 -11.18 12.50 8.51
N ALA A 335 -10.72 11.28 8.77
CA ALA A 335 -10.05 10.46 7.77
C ALA A 335 -10.99 10.13 6.61
N GLU A 336 -10.54 10.39 5.39
CA GLU A 336 -11.24 9.95 4.18
C GLU A 336 -11.20 8.42 4.07
N ILE A 337 -12.30 7.80 3.63
CA ILE A 337 -12.34 6.38 3.27
C ILE A 337 -12.27 6.28 1.76
N ARG A 338 -11.16 5.75 1.24
CA ARG A 338 -10.90 5.60 -0.19
C ARG A 338 -10.62 4.13 -0.52
N PRO A 339 -11.65 3.32 -0.84
CA PRO A 339 -11.47 1.88 -1.02
C PRO A 339 -10.60 1.54 -2.23
N TYR A 340 -9.81 0.48 -2.09
CA TYR A 340 -9.28 -0.26 -3.22
C TYR A 340 -10.32 -1.24 -3.73
N LEU A 341 -10.62 -1.16 -5.03
CA LEU A 341 -11.59 -1.99 -5.73
C LEU A 341 -10.90 -2.96 -6.68
N GLN A 342 -11.45 -4.14 -6.82
CA GLN A 342 -10.87 -5.23 -7.61
C GLN A 342 -11.08 -4.99 -9.11
N ALA A 343 -10.00 -4.81 -9.87
CA ALA A 343 -10.01 -4.71 -11.33
C ALA A 343 -9.25 -5.88 -11.99
N PHE A 344 -9.34 -7.07 -11.42
CA PHE A 344 -8.66 -8.28 -11.90
C PHE A 344 -9.53 -9.52 -11.67
N THR A 345 -9.31 -10.56 -12.46
CA THR A 345 -9.88 -11.89 -12.24
C THR A 345 -8.88 -12.76 -11.49
N LEU A 346 -9.26 -13.33 -10.34
CA LEU A 346 -8.40 -14.18 -9.55
C LEU A 346 -8.28 -15.58 -10.19
N GLY A 347 -7.11 -15.87 -10.75
CA GLY A 347 -6.82 -17.13 -11.40
C GLY A 347 -7.75 -17.42 -12.59
N ARG A 348 -8.13 -18.69 -12.75
CA ARG A 348 -9.07 -19.13 -13.79
C ARG A 348 -10.51 -19.28 -13.29
N ARG A 349 -10.79 -18.91 -12.04
CA ARG A 349 -12.08 -19.09 -11.39
C ARG A 349 -13.09 -18.03 -11.83
N LEU A 350 -14.34 -18.43 -12.00
CA LEU A 350 -15.47 -17.53 -12.24
C LEU A 350 -15.97 -16.90 -10.94
N PRO A 351 -16.56 -15.69 -11.00
CA PRO A 351 -16.80 -14.91 -12.22
C PRO A 351 -15.52 -14.25 -12.74
N ARG A 352 -15.49 -13.96 -14.04
CA ARG A 352 -14.52 -13.04 -14.63
C ARG A 352 -14.93 -11.62 -14.24
N TYR A 353 -13.93 -10.81 -13.87
CA TYR A 353 -14.16 -9.38 -13.61
C TYR A 353 -14.09 -8.62 -14.94
N THR A 354 -15.26 -8.33 -15.45
CA THR A 354 -15.51 -7.52 -16.67
C THR A 354 -15.79 -6.08 -16.27
N PRO A 355 -16.03 -5.16 -17.23
CA PRO A 355 -16.51 -3.81 -16.91
C PRO A 355 -17.72 -3.79 -15.98
N PHE A 356 -18.62 -4.77 -16.08
CA PHE A 356 -19.82 -4.85 -15.23
C PHE A 356 -19.45 -5.03 -13.74
N GLU A 357 -18.64 -6.03 -13.39
CA GLU A 357 -18.26 -6.29 -11.99
C GLU A 357 -17.44 -5.13 -11.39
N ILE A 358 -16.62 -4.45 -12.21
CA ILE A 358 -15.88 -3.28 -11.77
C ILE A 358 -16.83 -2.09 -11.51
N ARG A 359 -17.77 -1.83 -12.42
CA ARG A 359 -18.78 -0.78 -12.26
C ARG A 359 -19.67 -1.00 -11.04
N GLU A 360 -20.06 -2.25 -10.75
CA GLU A 360 -20.84 -2.59 -9.59
C GLU A 360 -20.13 -2.25 -8.27
N GLN A 361 -18.83 -2.43 -8.20
CA GLN A 361 -18.05 -2.02 -7.01
C GLN A 361 -18.00 -0.50 -6.87
N ILE A 362 -17.74 0.23 -7.98
CA ILE A 362 -17.73 1.70 -7.99
C ILE A 362 -19.11 2.22 -7.56
N ARG A 363 -20.19 1.67 -8.11
CA ARG A 363 -21.57 2.03 -7.76
C ARG A 363 -21.85 1.83 -6.27
N ALA A 364 -21.40 0.70 -5.71
CA ALA A 364 -21.57 0.40 -4.28
C ALA A 364 -20.91 1.45 -3.37
N ALA A 365 -19.74 1.96 -3.74
CA ALA A 365 -19.07 3.03 -3.02
C ALA A 365 -19.79 4.38 -3.19
N GLU A 366 -20.12 4.75 -4.43
CA GLU A 366 -20.78 6.03 -4.76
C GLU A 366 -22.16 6.18 -4.08
N GLU A 367 -22.96 5.11 -4.00
CA GLU A 367 -24.26 5.10 -3.31
C GLU A 367 -24.15 5.30 -1.79
N LEU A 368 -22.98 5.08 -1.20
CA LEU A 368 -22.67 5.36 0.19
C LEU A 368 -22.06 6.76 0.40
N GLY A 369 -21.95 7.56 -0.68
CA GLY A 369 -21.31 8.88 -0.66
C GLY A 369 -19.79 8.84 -0.74
N ILE A 370 -19.18 7.68 -0.95
CA ILE A 370 -17.74 7.53 -1.13
C ILE A 370 -17.42 7.74 -2.61
N THR A 371 -16.90 8.92 -2.94
CA THR A 371 -16.64 9.34 -4.34
C THR A 371 -15.19 9.13 -4.78
N SER A 372 -14.28 8.90 -3.83
CA SER A 372 -12.88 8.56 -4.08
C SER A 372 -12.66 7.06 -3.99
N TRP A 373 -11.90 6.50 -4.91
CA TRP A 373 -11.57 5.07 -4.97
C TRP A 373 -10.31 4.81 -5.79
N VAL A 374 -9.71 3.64 -5.62
CA VAL A 374 -8.57 3.15 -6.40
C VAL A 374 -8.94 1.83 -7.07
N LEU A 375 -8.78 1.71 -8.38
CA LEU A 375 -8.83 0.41 -9.05
C LEU A 375 -7.48 -0.28 -8.94
N TRP A 376 -7.48 -1.52 -8.46
CA TRP A 376 -6.28 -2.31 -8.36
C TRP A 376 -6.24 -3.47 -9.35
N ASN A 377 -5.21 -3.49 -10.18
CA ASN A 377 -4.84 -4.60 -11.04
C ASN A 377 -3.33 -4.79 -10.98
N PRO A 378 -2.80 -5.96 -10.54
CA PRO A 378 -1.37 -6.18 -10.33
C PRO A 378 -0.53 -6.01 -11.60
N ARG A 379 -1.15 -6.10 -12.79
CA ARG A 379 -0.49 -5.90 -14.08
C ARG A 379 -0.71 -4.49 -14.65
N SER A 380 -1.39 -3.61 -13.91
CA SER A 380 -1.77 -2.25 -14.36
C SER A 380 -2.50 -2.26 -15.72
N VAL A 381 -3.43 -3.22 -15.89
CA VAL A 381 -4.26 -3.37 -17.11
C VAL A 381 -5.71 -3.05 -16.76
N TYR A 382 -6.26 -2.03 -17.41
CA TYR A 382 -7.61 -1.54 -17.14
C TYR A 382 -8.45 -1.52 -18.41
N GLN A 383 -9.74 -1.83 -18.24
CA GLN A 383 -10.71 -1.84 -19.30
C GLN A 383 -11.38 -0.46 -19.39
N ARG A 384 -11.29 0.18 -20.55
CA ARG A 384 -11.87 1.51 -20.80
C ARG A 384 -13.35 1.58 -20.41
N ASP A 385 -14.12 0.54 -20.73
CA ASP A 385 -15.57 0.49 -20.51
C ASP A 385 -15.97 0.33 -19.03
N SER A 386 -14.99 0.07 -18.16
CA SER A 386 -15.20 0.12 -16.71
C SER A 386 -15.32 1.54 -16.15
N LEU A 387 -14.96 2.55 -16.94
CA LEU A 387 -14.80 3.95 -16.53
C LEU A 387 -15.76 4.86 -17.25
N ARG A 388 -16.25 5.90 -16.58
CA ARG A 388 -17.06 6.95 -17.21
C ARG A 388 -16.17 7.82 -18.11
N PRO A 389 -16.70 8.36 -19.22
CA PRO A 389 -15.99 9.37 -20.00
C PRO A 389 -15.66 10.60 -19.18
N LYS A 390 -14.53 11.23 -19.47
CA LYS A 390 -14.18 12.53 -18.88
C LYS A 390 -15.26 13.56 -19.24
N ARG A 391 -15.81 14.22 -18.21
CA ARG A 391 -16.75 15.31 -18.47
C ARG A 391 -16.01 16.45 -19.16
N ARG A 392 -16.42 16.82 -20.35
CA ARG A 392 -15.95 18.07 -20.95
C ARG A 392 -16.46 19.23 -20.09
N PRO A 393 -15.66 20.28 -19.86
CA PRO A 393 -16.20 21.52 -19.28
C PRO A 393 -17.38 21.94 -20.17
N SER A 394 -18.54 22.18 -19.57
CA SER A 394 -19.63 22.85 -20.28
C SER A 394 -19.07 24.18 -20.77
N GLY A 395 -18.95 24.35 -22.07
CA GLY A 395 -18.59 25.63 -22.68
C GLY A 395 -19.52 26.73 -22.14
N PRO A 396 -19.07 28.01 -22.16
CA PRO A 396 -19.92 29.10 -21.72
C PRO A 396 -21.26 28.98 -22.48
N ALA A 397 -22.36 29.05 -21.72
CA ALA A 397 -23.70 29.07 -22.29
C ALA A 397 -23.70 30.14 -23.38
N GLN A 398 -23.93 29.73 -24.61
CA GLN A 398 -24.23 30.69 -25.66
C GLN A 398 -25.49 31.42 -25.24
N LEU A 399 -25.32 32.65 -24.76
CA LEU A 399 -26.44 33.59 -24.64
C LEU A 399 -27.07 33.69 -26.02
N SER A 400 -28.21 33.03 -26.20
CA SER A 400 -29.08 33.27 -27.35
C SER A 400 -29.42 34.75 -27.33
N SER A 401 -28.76 35.54 -28.14
CA SER A 401 -29.23 36.87 -28.51
C SER A 401 -30.56 36.65 -29.24
N GLY A 402 -31.65 36.76 -28.46
CA GLY A 402 -32.96 37.01 -28.98
C GLY A 402 -32.89 38.40 -29.59
N GLY A 403 -32.80 38.45 -30.90
CA GLY A 403 -33.07 39.61 -31.74
C GLY A 403 -34.54 39.57 -32.09
N GLU A 404 -35.14 40.68 -31.96
CA GLU A 404 -36.53 41.11 -32.29
C GLU A 404 -37.11 40.48 -33.53
#